data_629078e229c65d281c413cd0b3568b56
#
_entry.id   629078e229c65d281c413cd0b3568b56
#
_cell.length_a   1.000
_cell.length_b   1.000
_cell.length_c   1.000
_cell.angle_alpha   90.00
_cell.angle_beta   90.00
_cell.angle_gamma   90.00
#
_symmetry.space_group_name_H-M   'P 1'
#
loop_
_entity.id
_entity.type
_entity.pdbx_description
1 polymer ?
#
loop_
_entity_poly.entity_id
_entity_poly.type
_entity_poly.pdbx_seq_one_letter_code
_entity_poly.pdbx_strand_id
1 'polypeptide(L)'
;MEKLTATIIALNEERRLAACLESLRGVADEVVVVDSYSTDHTVAICHDYGCRVTQRHFDGFGAQRQYATSLASHRYILSIDADEVLSPALRESIIRLKEQGFAHRVYAISRLNFYCGYPVKHCGWYPDLQIRLFDKRYANWNLHDVGEKVIFRDSVRPEPVDGD
;
A
#
# COMPACT_ATOMS: atom_id res chain seq x y z
N MET A 1 -20.08 -4.02 1.87
CA MET A 1 -18.74 -3.85 1.25
C MET A 1 -17.68 -3.86 2.34
N GLU A 2 -16.64 -4.62 2.17
CA GLU A 2 -15.53 -4.66 3.12
C GLU A 2 -14.70 -3.38 3.02
N LYS A 3 -14.21 -2.89 4.16
CA LYS A 3 -13.43 -1.66 4.19
C LYS A 3 -11.94 -1.94 4.06
N LEU A 4 -11.21 -0.97 3.51
CA LEU A 4 -9.80 -1.08 3.19
C LEU A 4 -9.04 0.12 3.73
N THR A 5 -7.92 -0.14 4.40
CA THR A 5 -6.96 0.90 4.80
C THR A 5 -5.74 0.83 3.88
N ALA A 6 -5.40 1.94 3.25
CA ALA A 6 -4.11 2.06 2.57
C ALA A 6 -3.07 2.54 3.58
N THR A 7 -1.90 1.91 3.59
CA THR A 7 -0.78 2.29 4.44
C THR A 7 0.39 2.75 3.59
N ILE A 8 0.99 3.86 3.99
CA ILE A 8 2.10 4.49 3.27
C ILE A 8 3.19 4.85 4.27
N ILE A 9 4.44 4.59 3.91
CA ILE A 9 5.58 5.17 4.62
C ILE A 9 6.19 6.24 3.73
N ALA A 10 6.60 7.37 4.31
CA ALA A 10 7.04 8.52 3.53
C ALA A 10 8.21 9.26 4.16
N LEU A 11 9.09 9.77 3.30
CA LEU A 11 10.15 10.70 3.67
C LEU A 11 10.43 11.60 2.46
N ASN A 12 10.08 12.89 2.58
CA ASN A 12 10.33 13.90 1.54
C ASN A 12 9.81 13.48 0.15
N GLU A 13 8.51 13.23 0.08
CA GLU A 13 7.83 12.78 -1.14
C GLU A 13 6.86 13.84 -1.70
N GLU A 14 7.12 15.14 -1.46
CA GLU A 14 6.20 16.20 -1.86
C GLU A 14 5.87 16.22 -3.36
N ARG A 15 6.77 15.72 -4.21
CA ARG A 15 6.57 15.75 -5.66
C ARG A 15 5.64 14.67 -6.17
N ARG A 16 5.54 13.54 -5.46
CA ARG A 16 4.86 12.33 -5.96
C ARG A 16 3.68 11.90 -5.11
N LEU A 17 3.63 12.34 -3.86
CA LEU A 17 2.63 11.85 -2.92
C LEU A 17 1.20 12.20 -3.35
N ALA A 18 0.97 13.39 -3.89
CA ALA A 18 -0.38 13.79 -4.29
C ALA A 18 -0.98 12.86 -5.34
N ALA A 19 -0.19 12.44 -6.32
CA ALA A 19 -0.66 11.50 -7.35
C ALA A 19 -0.99 10.13 -6.73
N CYS A 20 -0.16 9.67 -5.79
CA CYS A 20 -0.43 8.44 -5.05
C CYS A 20 -1.78 8.53 -4.32
N LEU A 21 -1.96 9.58 -3.54
CA LEU A 21 -3.19 9.77 -2.76
C LEU A 21 -4.42 9.93 -3.63
N GLU A 22 -4.28 10.64 -4.75
CA GLU A 22 -5.38 10.78 -5.70
C GLU A 22 -5.83 9.43 -6.25
N SER A 23 -4.89 8.53 -6.55
CA SER A 23 -5.21 7.20 -7.06
C SER A 23 -5.92 6.32 -6.04
N LEU A 24 -5.86 6.66 -4.76
CA LEU A 24 -6.54 5.92 -3.69
C LEU A 24 -7.96 6.39 -3.43
N ARG A 25 -8.39 7.53 -4.00
CA ARG A 25 -9.75 8.03 -3.81
C ARG A 25 -10.77 7.03 -4.35
N GLY A 26 -11.78 6.75 -3.55
CA GLY A 26 -12.82 5.78 -3.91
C GLY A 26 -12.36 4.32 -3.79
N VAL A 27 -11.11 4.07 -3.48
CA VAL A 27 -10.55 2.71 -3.26
C VAL A 27 -10.33 2.47 -1.78
N ALA A 28 -9.56 3.33 -1.13
CA ALA A 28 -9.29 3.21 0.29
C ALA A 28 -10.32 3.99 1.12
N ASP A 29 -10.81 3.37 2.19
CA ASP A 29 -11.72 4.00 3.14
C ASP A 29 -10.94 4.80 4.19
N GLU A 30 -9.68 4.46 4.39
CA GLU A 30 -8.77 5.14 5.31
C GLU A 30 -7.38 5.12 4.69
N VAL A 31 -6.64 6.22 4.83
CA VAL A 31 -5.23 6.28 4.45
C VAL A 31 -4.41 6.64 5.68
N VAL A 32 -3.49 5.76 6.04
CA VAL A 32 -2.55 5.95 7.15
C VAL A 32 -1.17 6.20 6.57
N VAL A 33 -0.56 7.30 6.96
CA VAL A 33 0.80 7.65 6.53
C VAL A 33 1.71 7.72 7.74
N VAL A 34 2.81 6.98 7.71
CA VAL A 34 3.88 7.08 8.71
C VAL A 34 5.01 7.86 8.06
N ASP A 35 5.23 9.07 8.55
CA ASP A 35 6.22 10.00 8.02
C ASP A 35 7.48 9.98 8.86
N SER A 36 8.64 9.89 8.21
CA SER A 36 9.94 9.85 8.88
C SER A 36 10.53 11.25 9.08
N TYR A 37 9.70 12.18 9.57
CA TYR A 37 10.09 13.57 9.83
C TYR A 37 10.55 14.29 8.57
N SER A 38 9.71 14.29 7.55
CA SER A 38 9.94 15.02 6.31
C SER A 38 10.14 16.53 6.60
N THR A 39 11.05 17.13 5.84
CA THR A 39 11.37 18.56 5.95
C THR A 39 10.72 19.39 4.83
N ASP A 40 10.04 18.73 3.90
CA ASP A 40 9.31 19.36 2.80
C ASP A 40 7.80 19.44 3.10
N HIS A 41 6.96 19.57 2.08
CA HIS A 41 5.51 19.70 2.23
C HIS A 41 4.77 18.35 2.32
N THR A 42 5.47 17.24 2.50
CA THR A 42 4.85 15.89 2.54
C THR A 42 3.71 15.82 3.54
N VAL A 43 3.92 16.23 4.78
CA VAL A 43 2.90 16.16 5.82
C VAL A 43 1.71 17.06 5.51
N ALA A 44 1.96 18.27 4.97
CA ALA A 44 0.88 19.17 4.58
C ALA A 44 -0.01 18.56 3.50
N ILE A 45 0.59 17.89 2.52
CA ILE A 45 -0.15 17.18 1.46
C ILE A 45 -1.02 16.09 2.07
N CYS A 46 -0.49 15.32 3.01
CA CYS A 46 -1.26 14.29 3.71
C CYS A 46 -2.52 14.88 4.37
N HIS A 47 -2.38 16.00 5.06
CA HIS A 47 -3.51 16.64 5.71
C HIS A 47 -4.54 17.16 4.71
N ASP A 48 -4.09 17.70 3.57
CA ASP A 48 -4.99 18.17 2.52
C ASP A 48 -5.86 17.02 1.95
N TYR A 49 -5.33 15.80 1.95
CA TYR A 49 -6.05 14.61 1.49
C TYR A 49 -6.80 13.87 2.59
N GLY A 50 -6.78 14.38 3.81
CA GLY A 50 -7.50 13.78 4.92
C GLY A 50 -6.86 12.50 5.48
N CYS A 51 -5.56 12.33 5.30
CA CYS A 51 -4.84 11.17 5.81
C CYS A 51 -4.65 11.25 7.32
N ARG A 52 -4.56 10.09 7.96
CA ARG A 52 -4.08 9.97 9.34
C ARG A 52 -2.56 9.90 9.28
N VAL A 53 -1.89 10.92 9.83
CA VAL A 53 -0.43 11.02 9.78
C VAL A 53 0.15 10.81 11.16
N THR A 54 1.16 9.95 11.24
CA THR A 54 1.97 9.76 12.43
C THR A 54 3.43 9.89 12.03
N GLN A 55 4.20 10.64 12.80
CA GLN A 55 5.63 10.77 12.58
C GLN A 55 6.38 9.77 13.45
N ARG A 56 7.35 9.08 12.86
CA ARG A 56 8.16 8.09 13.54
C ARG A 56 9.54 8.07 12.93
N HIS A 57 10.57 8.09 13.77
CA HIS A 57 11.93 7.95 13.28
C HIS A 57 12.09 6.63 12.52
N PHE A 58 12.75 6.69 11.40
CA PHE A 58 13.00 5.53 10.58
C PHE A 58 13.97 4.58 11.26
N ASP A 59 13.58 3.32 11.41
CA ASP A 59 14.44 2.28 11.95
C ASP A 59 14.32 0.98 11.13
N GLY A 60 14.23 1.13 9.81
CA GLY A 60 14.13 0.02 8.88
C GLY A 60 12.79 0.03 8.14
N PHE A 61 12.79 -0.44 6.90
CA PHE A 61 11.59 -0.46 6.07
C PHE A 61 10.53 -1.41 6.64
N GLY A 62 10.94 -2.61 7.02
CA GLY A 62 10.00 -3.60 7.58
C GLY A 62 9.34 -3.09 8.87
N ALA A 63 10.10 -2.53 9.78
CA ALA A 63 9.58 -1.98 11.03
C ALA A 63 8.60 -0.83 10.78
N GLN A 64 8.94 0.07 9.84
CA GLN A 64 8.09 1.21 9.53
C GLN A 64 6.76 0.77 8.90
N ARG A 65 6.82 -0.17 7.95
CA ARG A 65 5.62 -0.71 7.30
C ARG A 65 4.75 -1.48 8.29
N GLN A 66 5.35 -2.26 9.18
CA GLN A 66 4.61 -2.99 10.20
C GLN A 66 3.93 -2.02 11.17
N TYR A 67 4.60 -0.94 11.55
CA TYR A 67 4.02 0.08 12.40
C TYR A 67 2.80 0.73 11.72
N ALA A 68 2.92 1.10 10.44
CA ALA A 68 1.81 1.67 9.68
C ALA A 68 0.61 0.70 9.66
N THR A 69 0.87 -0.59 9.43
CA THR A 69 -0.17 -1.62 9.45
C THR A 69 -0.87 -1.68 10.81
N SER A 70 -0.12 -1.53 11.90
CA SER A 70 -0.69 -1.57 13.25
C SER A 70 -1.65 -0.42 13.54
N LEU A 71 -1.52 0.70 12.85
CA LEU A 71 -2.37 1.88 13.03
C LEU A 71 -3.68 1.79 12.24
N ALA A 72 -3.78 0.85 11.32
CA ALA A 72 -4.96 0.73 10.44
C ALA A 72 -6.20 0.34 11.24
N SER A 73 -7.32 1.03 10.96
CA SER A 73 -8.62 0.75 11.59
C SER A 73 -9.31 -0.46 10.99
N HIS A 74 -8.98 -0.83 9.76
CA HIS A 74 -9.63 -1.94 9.04
C HIS A 74 -8.68 -3.11 8.91
N ARG A 75 -9.24 -4.32 8.80
CA ARG A 75 -8.43 -5.54 8.74
C ARG A 75 -7.75 -5.75 7.40
N TYR A 76 -8.33 -5.24 6.31
CA TYR A 76 -7.70 -5.32 4.99
C TYR A 76 -6.82 -4.12 4.73
N ILE A 77 -5.61 -4.41 4.31
CA ILE A 77 -4.53 -3.44 4.13
C ILE A 77 -4.07 -3.46 2.68
N LEU A 78 -3.98 -2.27 2.09
CA LEU A 78 -3.25 -2.07 0.85
C LEU A 78 -1.98 -1.28 1.18
N SER A 79 -0.84 -1.94 1.09
CA SER A 79 0.45 -1.29 1.31
C SER A 79 0.94 -0.73 -0.02
N ILE A 80 1.09 0.58 -0.09
CA ILE A 80 1.53 1.27 -1.31
C ILE A 80 2.65 2.24 -0.96
N ASP A 81 3.62 2.40 -1.84
CA ASP A 81 4.71 3.36 -1.64
C ASP A 81 4.27 4.76 -2.05
N ALA A 82 4.85 5.77 -1.40
CA ALA A 82 4.46 7.17 -1.61
C ALA A 82 4.66 7.67 -3.05
N ASP A 83 5.53 7.01 -3.80
CA ASP A 83 5.82 7.34 -5.21
C ASP A 83 5.07 6.44 -6.19
N GLU A 84 4.19 5.58 -5.71
CA GLU A 84 3.41 4.68 -6.55
C GLU A 84 2.00 5.22 -6.79
N VAL A 85 1.45 4.89 -7.94
CA VAL A 85 0.10 5.26 -8.36
C VAL A 85 -0.62 4.00 -8.83
N LEU A 86 -1.83 3.76 -8.32
CA LEU A 86 -2.63 2.63 -8.79
C LEU A 86 -3.04 2.82 -10.25
N SER A 87 -2.88 1.79 -11.06
CA SER A 87 -3.42 1.80 -12.41
C SER A 87 -4.96 1.83 -12.38
N PRO A 88 -5.62 2.36 -13.42
CA PRO A 88 -7.08 2.30 -13.50
C PRO A 88 -7.62 0.87 -13.40
N ALA A 89 -6.95 -0.09 -14.05
CA ALA A 89 -7.36 -1.49 -14.01
C ALA A 89 -7.27 -2.06 -12.60
N LEU A 90 -6.19 -1.75 -11.87
CA LEU A 90 -6.03 -2.21 -10.49
C LEU A 90 -7.08 -1.58 -9.57
N ARG A 91 -7.37 -0.30 -9.75
CA ARG A 91 -8.43 0.37 -8.98
C ARG A 91 -9.77 -0.37 -9.12
N GLU A 92 -10.17 -0.66 -10.35
CA GLU A 92 -11.42 -1.39 -10.61
C GLU A 92 -11.40 -2.77 -9.98
N SER A 93 -10.28 -3.49 -10.09
CA SER A 93 -10.15 -4.84 -9.52
C SER A 93 -10.30 -4.82 -8.01
N ILE A 94 -9.66 -3.87 -7.33
CA ILE A 94 -9.75 -3.76 -5.87
C ILE A 94 -11.19 -3.40 -5.46
N ILE A 95 -11.85 -2.50 -6.17
CA ILE A 95 -13.24 -2.14 -5.87
C ILE A 95 -14.14 -3.38 -5.97
N ARG A 96 -13.96 -4.22 -7.01
CA ARG A 96 -14.72 -5.46 -7.14
C ARG A 96 -14.45 -6.41 -5.99
N LEU A 97 -13.19 -6.54 -5.57
CA LEU A 97 -12.84 -7.40 -4.42
C LEU A 97 -13.49 -6.91 -3.14
N LYS A 98 -13.55 -5.60 -2.93
CA LYS A 98 -14.25 -5.00 -1.79
C LYS A 98 -15.73 -5.34 -1.80
N GLU A 99 -16.38 -5.22 -2.95
CA GLU A 99 -17.80 -5.53 -3.12
C GLU A 99 -18.08 -7.01 -2.82
N GLN A 100 -17.15 -7.88 -3.14
CA GLN A 100 -17.22 -9.32 -2.85
C GLN A 100 -16.87 -9.66 -1.40
N GLY A 101 -16.47 -8.66 -0.60
CA GLY A 101 -16.09 -8.88 0.79
C GLY A 101 -14.71 -9.50 0.98
N PHE A 102 -13.81 -9.39 0.00
CA PHE A 102 -12.49 -10.01 -0.02
C PHE A 102 -12.57 -11.51 0.29
N ALA A 103 -12.80 -12.31 -0.75
CA ALA A 103 -12.93 -13.77 -0.61
C ALA A 103 -11.64 -14.47 -0.14
N HIS A 104 -10.50 -13.82 -0.33
CA HIS A 104 -9.19 -14.35 0.05
C HIS A 104 -8.54 -13.45 1.11
N ARG A 105 -7.55 -13.98 1.82
CA ARG A 105 -6.87 -13.27 2.91
C ARG A 105 -5.60 -12.57 2.49
N VAL A 106 -5.00 -13.03 1.39
CA VAL A 106 -3.76 -12.49 0.84
C VAL A 106 -3.86 -12.48 -0.67
N TYR A 107 -3.52 -11.35 -1.26
CA TYR A 107 -3.55 -11.15 -2.71
C TYR A 107 -2.17 -10.77 -3.20
N ALA A 108 -1.77 -11.34 -4.33
CA ALA A 108 -0.55 -10.98 -5.03
C ALA A 108 -0.90 -10.04 -6.19
N ILE A 109 -0.21 -8.91 -6.27
CA ILE A 109 -0.45 -7.88 -7.27
C ILE A 109 0.79 -7.72 -8.13
N SER A 110 0.60 -7.67 -9.46
CA SER A 110 1.71 -7.39 -10.37
C SER A 110 2.23 -5.98 -10.13
N ARG A 111 3.55 -5.84 -10.04
CA ARG A 111 4.20 -4.55 -9.89
C ARG A 111 3.88 -3.60 -11.05
N LEU A 112 3.54 -4.12 -12.22
CA LEU A 112 3.15 -3.32 -13.39
C LEU A 112 1.89 -2.50 -13.15
N ASN A 113 1.09 -2.86 -12.17
CA ASN A 113 -0.13 -2.14 -11.81
C ASN A 113 0.12 -0.94 -10.89
N PHE A 114 1.38 -0.74 -10.49
CA PHE A 114 1.81 0.45 -9.74
C PHE A 114 2.79 1.24 -10.62
N TYR A 115 2.52 2.53 -10.78
CA TYR A 115 3.44 3.42 -11.49
C TYR A 115 4.38 4.09 -10.48
N CYS A 116 5.64 4.18 -10.83
CA CYS A 116 6.68 4.79 -9.98
C CYS A 116 7.01 6.20 -10.46
N GLY A 117 6.03 7.11 -10.42
CA GLY A 117 6.24 8.53 -10.71
C GLY A 117 6.43 8.90 -12.18
N TYR A 118 6.68 7.95 -13.05
CA TYR A 118 6.73 8.12 -14.49
C TYR A 118 6.34 6.80 -15.15
N PRO A 119 5.89 6.82 -16.42
CA PRO A 119 5.46 5.58 -17.07
C PRO A 119 6.67 4.68 -17.31
N VAL A 120 7.03 3.91 -16.31
CA VAL A 120 8.02 2.86 -16.46
C VAL A 120 7.30 1.67 -17.06
N LYS A 121 7.60 1.40 -18.32
CA LYS A 121 6.99 0.26 -19.01
C LYS A 121 7.49 -1.07 -18.48
N HIS A 122 8.58 -1.07 -17.74
CA HIS A 122 9.18 -2.32 -17.27
C HIS A 122 9.87 -2.16 -15.93
N CYS A 123 9.28 -2.69 -14.89
CA CYS A 123 10.00 -3.01 -13.66
C CYS A 123 10.47 -4.47 -13.70
N GLY A 124 10.62 -5.07 -14.92
CA GLY A 124 11.07 -6.44 -15.09
C GLY A 124 10.44 -7.13 -16.29
N TRP A 125 11.07 -8.19 -16.74
CA TRP A 125 10.67 -8.98 -17.91
C TRP A 125 9.44 -9.85 -17.63
N TYR A 126 9.10 -10.09 -16.37
CA TYR A 126 8.00 -10.93 -15.95
C TYR A 126 7.12 -10.17 -14.98
N PRO A 127 5.83 -10.52 -14.87
CA PRO A 127 4.99 -9.97 -13.83
C PRO A 127 5.64 -10.31 -12.47
N ASP A 128 6.21 -9.28 -11.85
CA ASP A 128 6.76 -9.39 -10.51
C ASP A 128 5.59 -9.26 -9.54
N LEU A 129 5.09 -10.40 -9.06
CA LEU A 129 3.98 -10.45 -8.15
C LEU A 129 4.46 -10.12 -6.74
N GLN A 130 3.81 -9.13 -6.13
CA GLN A 130 4.09 -8.74 -4.76
C GLN A 130 2.84 -8.79 -3.92
N ILE A 131 2.99 -9.17 -2.66
CA ILE A 131 1.88 -9.17 -1.72
C ILE A 131 1.76 -7.77 -1.14
N ARG A 132 0.73 -7.05 -1.56
CA ARG A 132 0.48 -5.66 -1.17
C ARG A 132 -0.94 -5.46 -0.63
N LEU A 133 -1.80 -6.47 -0.74
CA LEU A 133 -3.18 -6.44 -0.28
C LEU A 133 -3.44 -7.69 0.56
N PHE A 134 -3.78 -7.49 1.83
CA PHE A 134 -3.91 -8.62 2.76
C PHE A 134 -4.76 -8.28 3.98
N ASP A 135 -5.28 -9.34 4.61
CA ASP A 135 -5.90 -9.25 5.93
C ASP A 135 -4.80 -9.26 6.98
N LYS A 136 -4.66 -8.17 7.74
CA LYS A 136 -3.58 -8.02 8.72
C LYS A 136 -3.60 -9.03 9.86
N ARG A 137 -4.71 -9.76 10.02
CA ARG A 137 -4.80 -10.84 11.01
C ARG A 137 -4.05 -12.08 10.58
N TYR A 138 -3.78 -12.23 9.27
CA TYR A 138 -3.16 -13.42 8.69
C TYR A 138 -1.81 -13.15 8.03
N ALA A 139 -1.48 -11.90 7.80
CA ALA A 139 -0.25 -11.50 7.13
C ALA A 139 0.25 -10.16 7.65
N ASN A 140 1.56 -9.94 7.60
CA ASN A 140 2.17 -8.68 7.98
C ASN A 140 3.58 -8.60 7.37
N TRP A 141 4.17 -7.42 7.40
CA TRP A 141 5.55 -7.22 6.97
C TRP A 141 6.52 -7.88 7.95
N ASN A 142 7.63 -8.42 7.42
CA ASN A 142 8.74 -8.83 8.27
C ASN A 142 9.54 -7.59 8.70
N LEU A 143 10.52 -7.78 9.60
CA LEU A 143 11.29 -6.67 10.16
C LEU A 143 12.64 -6.44 9.45
N HIS A 144 12.78 -6.92 8.21
CA HIS A 144 14.00 -6.72 7.45
C HIS A 144 14.18 -5.25 7.05
N ASP A 145 15.38 -4.72 7.18
CA ASP A 145 15.71 -3.36 6.77
C ASP A 145 15.72 -3.20 5.26
N VAL A 146 16.22 -4.22 4.57
CA VAL A 146 16.28 -4.28 3.11
C VAL A 146 15.71 -5.62 2.66
N GLY A 147 14.94 -5.61 1.57
CA GLY A 147 14.28 -6.81 1.09
C GLY A 147 13.11 -7.24 1.97
N GLU A 148 12.44 -6.27 2.57
CA GLU A 148 11.25 -6.52 3.38
C GLU A 148 10.15 -7.16 2.54
N LYS A 149 9.42 -8.09 3.16
CA LYS A 149 8.34 -8.84 2.52
C LYS A 149 7.16 -8.97 3.46
N VAL A 150 5.99 -9.10 2.89
CA VAL A 150 4.81 -9.55 3.63
C VAL A 150 4.93 -11.06 3.83
N ILE A 151 4.86 -11.50 5.07
CA ILE A 151 4.83 -12.91 5.44
C ILE A 151 3.42 -13.28 5.87
N PHE A 152 3.05 -14.52 5.64
CA PHE A 152 1.70 -15.01 5.94
C PHE A 152 1.77 -16.45 6.47
N ARG A 153 0.66 -16.90 7.04
CA ARG A 153 0.58 -18.26 7.60
C ARG A 153 0.63 -19.30 6.48
N ASP A 154 1.23 -20.44 6.75
CA ASP A 154 1.41 -21.53 5.78
C ASP A 154 0.11 -22.02 5.13
N SER A 155 -1.01 -21.94 5.86
CA SER A 155 -2.32 -22.33 5.34
C SER A 155 -2.93 -21.33 4.37
N VAL A 156 -2.35 -20.15 4.25
CA VAL A 156 -2.86 -19.07 3.39
C VAL A 156 -2.15 -19.13 2.04
N ARG A 157 -2.91 -19.05 0.96
CA ARG A 157 -2.35 -18.99 -0.40
C ARG A 157 -2.68 -17.64 -1.01
N PRO A 158 -1.68 -16.92 -1.53
CA PRO A 158 -1.93 -15.66 -2.22
C PRO A 158 -2.79 -15.86 -3.46
N GLU A 159 -3.77 -14.98 -3.64
CA GLU A 159 -4.60 -14.95 -4.83
C GLU A 159 -4.14 -13.84 -5.75
N PRO A 160 -3.82 -14.13 -7.03
CA PRO A 160 -3.46 -13.08 -7.98
C PRO A 160 -4.63 -12.12 -8.24
N VAL A 161 -4.32 -10.83 -8.33
CA VAL A 161 -5.30 -9.80 -8.63
C VAL A 161 -5.23 -9.48 -10.12
N ASP A 162 -6.39 -9.54 -10.79
CA ASP A 162 -6.50 -9.10 -12.17
C ASP A 162 -6.36 -7.59 -12.24
N GLY A 163 -5.52 -7.10 -13.15
CA GLY A 163 -5.28 -5.67 -13.19
C GLY A 163 -4.65 -5.18 -14.48
N ASP A 164 -4.49 -6.04 -15.41
CA ASP A 164 -3.87 -5.69 -16.70
C ASP A 164 -4.87 -5.08 -17.66
#